data_72135f4a6a7953aad638f113b2d2c545
#
_entry.id   72135f4a6a7953aad638f113b2d2c545
#
_cell.length_a   1.000
_cell.length_b   1.000
_cell.length_c   1.000
_cell.angle_alpha   90.00
_cell.angle_beta   90.00
_cell.angle_gamma   90.00
#
_symmetry.space_group_name_H-M   'P 1'
#
loop_
_entity.id
_entity.type
_entity.pdbx_description
1 polymer ?
#
loop_
_entity_poly.entity_id
_entity_poly.type
_entity_poly.pdbx_seq_one_letter_code
_entity_poly.pdbx_strand_id
1 'polypeptide(L)'
;MYRNLDLTALRSFVAVAELGGVTRAASKLHLTQSAISMQIKRMERSLDQTLLKRAGRSVELTGQGEQLLAYGRRMVALNDEAWGRLTCSQFEGEITFGVPYDIIYPHIPNILREFNAAYPRVKVRLKSSHTSYLKERFEAGVPDIILTTELPKAGSGDLLCVEPLVWYCVNGGKVWRRRPLPISFDAKCIFRQSGLAALDAEGIPWEYAVDSTGFTAFSAFISADIAIVCALRGSQRSDWIEVPAEAGLPALPKYGVFQYVRDNARNTPVQELAAMIEAAYSQPSSPNGKGPAEWWGTD
;
A
#
# COMPACT_ATOMS: atom_id res chain seq x y z
N MET A 1 2.72 35.66 -25.32
CA MET A 1 2.79 35.77 -23.87
C MET A 1 2.89 34.35 -23.31
N TYR A 2 3.98 34.03 -22.58
CA TYR A 2 4.14 32.69 -21.97
C TYR A 2 3.12 32.55 -20.83
N ARG A 3 2.39 31.43 -20.81
CA ARG A 3 1.43 31.11 -19.75
C ARG A 3 2.04 30.02 -18.88
N ASN A 4 2.11 30.23 -17.58
CA ASN A 4 2.66 29.28 -16.62
C ASN A 4 1.55 28.75 -15.71
N LEU A 5 1.61 27.46 -15.37
CA LEU A 5 0.79 26.89 -14.33
C LEU A 5 1.42 27.16 -12.94
N ASP A 6 0.58 27.54 -12.00
CA ASP A 6 0.99 27.64 -10.58
C ASP A 6 1.10 26.23 -9.99
N LEU A 7 2.32 25.80 -9.67
CA LEU A 7 2.59 24.47 -9.11
C LEU A 7 1.93 24.24 -7.76
N THR A 8 1.72 25.28 -6.95
CA THR A 8 1.00 25.16 -5.68
C THR A 8 -0.48 24.84 -5.90
N ALA A 9 -1.10 25.58 -6.84
CA ALA A 9 -2.48 25.31 -7.22
C ALA A 9 -2.63 23.94 -7.91
N LEU A 10 -1.64 23.55 -8.73
CA LEU A 10 -1.60 22.26 -9.41
C LEU A 10 -1.50 21.10 -8.39
N ARG A 11 -0.66 21.23 -7.36
CA ARG A 11 -0.55 20.25 -6.27
C ARG A 11 -1.88 20.11 -5.53
N SER A 12 -2.56 21.21 -5.24
CA SER A 12 -3.86 21.19 -4.59
C SER A 12 -4.93 20.51 -5.46
N PHE A 13 -4.93 20.77 -6.77
CA PHE A 13 -5.81 20.10 -7.72
C PHE A 13 -5.56 18.59 -7.78
N VAL A 14 -4.30 18.16 -7.93
CA VAL A 14 -3.91 16.73 -7.94
C VAL A 14 -4.37 16.05 -6.66
N ALA A 15 -4.11 16.65 -5.48
CA ALA A 15 -4.54 16.08 -4.21
C ALA A 15 -6.06 15.94 -4.09
N VAL A 16 -6.84 16.93 -4.55
CA VAL A 16 -8.31 16.85 -4.54
C VAL A 16 -8.81 15.76 -5.48
N ALA A 17 -8.22 15.65 -6.66
CA ALA A 17 -8.57 14.62 -7.64
C ALA A 17 -8.30 13.21 -7.13
N GLU A 18 -7.14 12.99 -6.51
CA GLU A 18 -6.75 11.67 -6.00
C GLU A 18 -7.51 11.25 -4.76
N LEU A 19 -7.76 12.19 -3.85
CA LEU A 19 -8.46 11.91 -2.60
C LEU A 19 -9.99 12.03 -2.72
N GLY A 20 -10.49 12.48 -3.88
CA GLY A 20 -11.92 12.61 -4.16
C GLY A 20 -12.63 13.66 -3.28
N GLY A 21 -11.89 14.68 -2.74
CA GLY A 21 -12.52 15.72 -1.96
C GLY A 21 -11.57 16.75 -1.34
N VAL A 22 -12.07 17.98 -1.23
CA VAL A 22 -11.31 19.14 -0.73
C VAL A 22 -10.88 18.97 0.73
N THR A 23 -11.73 18.40 1.57
CA THR A 23 -11.44 18.21 3.01
C THR A 23 -10.24 17.28 3.21
N ARG A 24 -10.21 16.15 2.50
CA ARG A 24 -9.11 15.19 2.55
C ARG A 24 -7.80 15.78 2.02
N ALA A 25 -7.89 16.51 0.91
CA ALA A 25 -6.75 17.21 0.33
C ALA A 25 -6.20 18.29 1.28
N ALA A 26 -7.07 19.03 1.96
CA ALA A 26 -6.68 20.05 2.93
C ALA A 26 -5.91 19.44 4.11
N SER A 27 -6.37 18.32 4.63
CA SER A 27 -5.69 17.56 5.68
C SER A 27 -4.31 17.07 5.21
N LYS A 28 -4.23 16.45 4.01
CA LYS A 28 -2.96 15.93 3.44
C LYS A 28 -1.93 17.05 3.18
N LEU A 29 -2.37 18.22 2.74
CA LEU A 29 -1.49 19.34 2.40
C LEU A 29 -1.27 20.32 3.54
N HIS A 30 -1.81 20.07 4.73
CA HIS A 30 -1.78 20.97 5.89
C HIS A 30 -2.28 22.39 5.55
N LEU A 31 -3.34 22.47 4.73
CA LEU A 31 -3.98 23.71 4.31
C LEU A 31 -5.45 23.76 4.78
N THR A 32 -6.04 24.96 4.70
CA THR A 32 -7.48 25.10 4.90
C THR A 32 -8.27 24.72 3.65
N GLN A 33 -9.50 24.23 3.81
CA GLN A 33 -10.38 23.92 2.67
C GLN A 33 -10.63 25.15 1.78
N SER A 34 -10.71 26.34 2.37
CA SER A 34 -10.86 27.60 1.65
C SER A 34 -9.64 27.92 0.80
N ALA A 35 -8.42 27.69 1.32
CA ALA A 35 -7.20 27.89 0.57
C ALA A 35 -7.11 26.97 -0.66
N ILE A 36 -7.38 25.68 -0.49
CA ILE A 36 -7.42 24.69 -1.59
C ILE A 36 -8.47 25.13 -2.65
N SER A 37 -9.68 25.43 -2.20
CA SER A 37 -10.76 25.84 -3.12
C SER A 37 -10.41 27.11 -3.88
N MET A 38 -9.75 28.07 -3.24
CA MET A 38 -9.34 29.32 -3.88
C MET A 38 -8.21 29.10 -4.90
N GLN A 39 -7.23 28.26 -4.57
CA GLN A 39 -6.13 27.89 -5.49
C GLN A 39 -6.67 27.23 -6.75
N ILE A 40 -7.58 26.26 -6.61
CA ILE A 40 -8.19 25.56 -7.76
C ILE A 40 -9.02 26.52 -8.60
N LYS A 41 -9.88 27.34 -7.99
CA LYS A 41 -10.68 28.34 -8.72
C LYS A 41 -9.82 29.34 -9.48
N ARG A 42 -8.67 29.77 -8.90
CA ARG A 42 -7.73 30.65 -9.58
C ARG A 42 -7.13 29.97 -10.80
N MET A 43 -6.76 28.70 -10.69
CA MET A 43 -6.23 27.90 -11.79
C MET A 43 -7.28 27.69 -12.90
N GLU A 44 -8.51 27.34 -12.55
CA GLU A 44 -9.64 27.21 -13.50
C GLU A 44 -9.87 28.52 -14.30
N ARG A 45 -9.85 29.66 -13.61
CA ARG A 45 -9.96 30.99 -14.27
C ARG A 45 -8.77 31.27 -15.19
N SER A 46 -7.54 30.90 -14.79
CA SER A 46 -6.36 31.15 -15.62
C SER A 46 -6.33 30.30 -16.88
N LEU A 47 -6.96 29.12 -16.84
CA LEU A 47 -7.08 28.18 -17.96
C LEU A 47 -8.36 28.43 -18.79
N ASP A 48 -9.31 29.21 -18.28
CA ASP A 48 -10.66 29.34 -18.78
C ASP A 48 -11.35 27.99 -18.97
N GLN A 49 -11.14 27.10 -17.99
CA GLN A 49 -11.66 25.71 -17.98
C GLN A 49 -12.15 25.33 -16.59
N THR A 50 -13.25 24.58 -16.55
CA THR A 50 -13.70 23.91 -15.33
C THR A 50 -13.02 22.55 -15.26
N LEU A 51 -12.30 22.29 -14.18
CA LEU A 51 -11.54 21.05 -13.97
C LEU A 51 -12.27 20.06 -13.06
N LEU A 52 -13.06 20.61 -12.11
CA LEU A 52 -13.79 19.84 -11.12
C LEU A 52 -15.28 20.15 -11.18
N LYS A 53 -16.11 19.13 -11.08
CA LYS A 53 -17.57 19.26 -10.93
C LYS A 53 -18.05 18.64 -9.62
N ARG A 54 -19.12 19.16 -9.05
CA ARG A 54 -19.74 18.57 -7.86
C ARG A 54 -20.65 17.41 -8.24
N ALA A 55 -20.46 16.27 -7.58
CA ALA A 55 -21.33 15.11 -7.66
C ALA A 55 -21.85 14.77 -6.25
N GLY A 56 -22.93 15.44 -5.86
CA GLY A 56 -23.47 15.33 -4.50
C GLY A 56 -22.48 15.80 -3.43
N ARG A 57 -21.99 14.86 -2.59
CA ARG A 57 -20.99 15.11 -1.54
C ARG A 57 -19.54 14.90 -2.00
N SER A 58 -19.33 14.42 -3.22
CA SER A 58 -18.01 14.17 -3.80
C SER A 58 -17.65 15.20 -4.87
N VAL A 59 -16.39 15.17 -5.28
CA VAL A 59 -15.85 15.96 -6.39
C VAL A 59 -15.43 14.99 -7.49
N GLU A 60 -15.85 15.25 -8.71
CA GLU A 60 -15.48 14.50 -9.91
C GLU A 60 -14.68 15.39 -10.87
N LEU A 61 -13.85 14.75 -11.69
CA LEU A 61 -13.11 15.42 -12.75
C LEU A 61 -14.01 15.70 -13.96
N THR A 62 -13.73 16.79 -14.65
CA THR A 62 -14.18 17.00 -16.05
C THR A 62 -13.19 16.32 -17.00
N GLY A 63 -13.51 16.23 -18.30
CA GLY A 63 -12.53 15.72 -19.28
C GLY A 63 -11.23 16.54 -19.32
N GLN A 64 -11.33 17.89 -19.16
CA GLN A 64 -10.17 18.77 -19.01
C GLN A 64 -9.42 18.52 -17.68
N GLY A 65 -10.17 18.20 -16.62
CA GLY A 65 -9.59 17.80 -15.33
C GLY A 65 -8.80 16.51 -15.44
N GLU A 66 -9.30 15.50 -16.13
CA GLU A 66 -8.56 14.23 -16.35
C GLU A 66 -7.28 14.45 -17.15
N GLN A 67 -7.36 15.25 -18.21
CA GLN A 67 -6.19 15.61 -19.01
C GLN A 67 -5.15 16.35 -18.16
N LEU A 68 -5.59 17.36 -17.39
CA LEU A 68 -4.68 18.10 -16.51
C LEU A 68 -4.10 17.22 -15.40
N LEU A 69 -4.85 16.26 -14.87
CA LEU A 69 -4.35 15.36 -13.81
C LEU A 69 -3.16 14.54 -14.31
N ALA A 70 -3.20 14.03 -15.53
CA ALA A 70 -2.11 13.27 -16.13
C ALA A 70 -0.80 14.08 -16.22
N TYR A 71 -0.90 15.32 -16.69
CA TYR A 71 0.24 16.25 -16.72
C TYR A 71 0.62 16.74 -15.33
N GLY A 72 -0.37 17.06 -14.49
CA GLY A 72 -0.16 17.60 -13.15
C GLY A 72 0.65 16.66 -12.25
N ARG A 73 0.36 15.37 -12.29
CA ARG A 73 1.16 14.34 -11.57
C ARG A 73 2.63 14.40 -11.96
N ARG A 74 2.91 14.46 -13.26
CA ARG A 74 4.30 14.50 -13.77
C ARG A 74 5.01 15.79 -13.39
N MET A 75 4.33 16.93 -13.48
CA MET A 75 4.92 18.23 -13.16
C MET A 75 5.18 18.37 -11.65
N VAL A 76 4.25 17.94 -10.79
CA VAL A 76 4.43 17.95 -9.36
C VAL A 76 5.57 17.01 -8.96
N ALA A 77 5.62 15.80 -9.50
CA ALA A 77 6.70 14.84 -9.24
C ALA A 77 8.07 15.38 -9.67
N LEU A 78 8.17 15.99 -10.86
CA LEU A 78 9.42 16.60 -11.33
C LEU A 78 9.86 17.79 -10.48
N ASN A 79 8.91 18.63 -10.02
CA ASN A 79 9.20 19.70 -9.09
C ASN A 79 9.76 19.16 -7.76
N ASP A 80 9.17 18.10 -7.23
CA ASP A 80 9.60 17.50 -5.97
C ASP A 80 10.97 16.85 -6.11
N GLU A 81 11.22 16.18 -7.24
CA GLU A 81 12.54 15.65 -7.59
C GLU A 81 13.60 16.78 -7.68
N ALA A 82 13.29 17.85 -8.40
CA ALA A 82 14.20 18.98 -8.56
C ALA A 82 14.49 19.65 -7.20
N TRP A 83 13.44 19.86 -6.40
CA TRP A 83 13.58 20.42 -5.06
C TRP A 83 14.43 19.51 -4.17
N GLY A 84 14.13 18.20 -4.14
CA GLY A 84 14.90 17.21 -3.38
C GLY A 84 16.38 17.19 -3.79
N ARG A 85 16.67 17.16 -5.10
CA ARG A 85 18.06 17.18 -5.60
C ARG A 85 18.83 18.45 -5.26
N LEU A 86 18.15 19.58 -5.19
CA LEU A 86 18.81 20.88 -4.94
C LEU A 86 18.90 21.23 -3.45
N THR A 87 17.94 20.79 -2.63
CA THR A 87 17.85 21.16 -1.21
C THR A 87 18.34 20.07 -0.27
N CYS A 88 18.18 18.79 -0.64
CA CYS A 88 18.59 17.66 0.19
C CYS A 88 20.06 17.25 -0.01
N SER A 89 20.92 18.18 -0.43
CA SER A 89 22.37 17.95 -0.55
C SER A 89 23.07 17.60 0.78
N GLN A 90 22.37 17.74 1.90
CA GLN A 90 22.91 17.47 3.25
C GLN A 90 22.66 16.04 3.73
N PHE A 91 21.75 15.28 3.09
CA PHE A 91 21.43 13.93 3.54
C PHE A 91 21.96 12.90 2.56
N GLU A 92 23.05 12.25 2.94
CA GLU A 92 23.63 11.08 2.28
C GLU A 92 23.66 9.93 3.27
N GLY A 93 23.41 8.72 2.81
CA GLY A 93 23.46 7.55 3.67
C GLY A 93 22.61 6.40 3.19
N GLU A 94 22.39 5.48 4.08
CA GLU A 94 21.60 4.27 3.84
C GLU A 94 20.56 4.11 4.94
N ILE A 95 19.35 3.76 4.54
CA ILE A 95 18.25 3.36 5.43
C ILE A 95 17.93 1.90 5.16
N THR A 96 17.93 1.07 6.20
CA THR A 96 17.46 -0.30 6.09
C THR A 96 16.00 -0.39 6.50
N PHE A 97 15.14 -0.75 5.55
CA PHE A 97 13.69 -0.85 5.71
C PHE A 97 13.24 -2.31 5.59
N GLY A 98 12.65 -2.85 6.66
CA GLY A 98 12.14 -4.21 6.73
C GLY A 98 10.63 -4.28 6.48
N VAL A 99 10.18 -5.15 5.58
CA VAL A 99 8.76 -5.30 5.22
C VAL A 99 8.39 -6.77 5.09
N PRO A 100 7.29 -7.24 5.71
CA PRO A 100 6.76 -8.57 5.47
C PRO A 100 6.41 -8.80 4.01
N TYR A 101 6.61 -10.04 3.52
CA TYR A 101 6.32 -10.39 2.12
C TYR A 101 4.87 -10.10 1.71
N ASP A 102 3.96 -10.28 2.65
CA ASP A 102 2.51 -10.20 2.47
C ASP A 102 1.96 -8.78 2.33
N ILE A 103 2.74 -7.74 2.67
CA ILE A 103 2.30 -6.33 2.60
C ILE A 103 3.20 -5.43 1.73
N ILE A 104 4.07 -6.01 0.90
CA ILE A 104 4.88 -5.22 -0.04
C ILE A 104 3.95 -4.45 -0.99
N TYR A 105 2.93 -5.12 -1.50
CA TYR A 105 1.95 -4.51 -2.38
C TYR A 105 0.64 -4.23 -1.63
N PRO A 106 -0.07 -3.15 -1.99
CA PRO A 106 0.20 -2.20 -3.07
C PRO A 106 1.06 -0.99 -2.68
N HIS A 107 1.34 -0.76 -1.38
CA HIS A 107 1.83 0.53 -0.87
C HIS A 107 3.33 0.77 -1.07
N ILE A 108 4.18 -0.23 -0.81
CA ILE A 108 5.64 -0.03 -0.74
C ILE A 108 6.26 0.53 -2.03
N PRO A 109 5.89 0.10 -3.24
CA PRO A 109 6.47 0.67 -4.46
C PRO A 109 6.23 2.17 -4.62
N ASN A 110 5.06 2.66 -4.23
CA ASN A 110 4.71 4.07 -4.28
C ASN A 110 5.49 4.88 -3.25
N ILE A 111 5.56 4.38 -2.00
CA ILE A 111 6.34 4.99 -0.92
C ILE A 111 7.80 5.13 -1.33
N LEU A 112 8.41 4.06 -1.87
CA LEU A 112 9.80 4.08 -2.31
C LEU A 112 10.04 5.06 -3.47
N ARG A 113 9.09 5.19 -4.40
CA ARG A 113 9.17 6.15 -5.49
C ARG A 113 9.13 7.59 -4.98
N GLU A 114 8.18 7.91 -4.10
CA GLU A 114 8.03 9.24 -3.51
C GLU A 114 9.26 9.60 -2.66
N PHE A 115 9.74 8.64 -1.85
CA PHE A 115 10.92 8.84 -1.02
C PHE A 115 12.20 9.06 -1.85
N ASN A 116 12.42 8.24 -2.89
CA ASN A 116 13.59 8.39 -3.77
C ASN A 116 13.57 9.72 -4.55
N ALA A 117 12.39 10.24 -4.90
CA ALA A 117 12.27 11.56 -5.51
C ALA A 117 12.66 12.68 -4.53
N ALA A 118 12.24 12.56 -3.26
CA ALA A 118 12.55 13.54 -2.22
C ALA A 118 14.00 13.45 -1.71
N TYR A 119 14.58 12.26 -1.61
CA TYR A 119 15.90 11.96 -1.05
C TYR A 119 16.78 11.12 -1.99
N PRO A 120 17.18 11.64 -3.17
CA PRO A 120 17.84 10.84 -4.22
C PRO A 120 19.24 10.35 -3.85
N ARG A 121 19.86 10.90 -2.80
CA ARG A 121 21.17 10.46 -2.30
C ARG A 121 21.09 9.51 -1.11
N VAL A 122 19.89 9.25 -0.61
CA VAL A 122 19.65 8.28 0.47
C VAL A 122 19.30 6.94 -0.16
N LYS A 123 20.15 5.94 0.06
CA LYS A 123 19.90 4.58 -0.42
C LYS A 123 18.96 3.85 0.52
N VAL A 124 17.80 3.40 0.03
CA VAL A 124 16.92 2.50 0.79
C VAL A 124 17.27 1.05 0.50
N ARG A 125 17.71 0.33 1.54
CA ARG A 125 17.94 -1.11 1.50
C ARG A 125 16.69 -1.82 1.99
N LEU A 126 15.82 -2.23 1.05
CA LEU A 126 14.62 -3.00 1.37
C LEU A 126 15.00 -4.44 1.74
N LYS A 127 14.56 -4.89 2.92
CA LYS A 127 14.67 -6.26 3.41
C LYS A 127 13.29 -6.85 3.58
N SER A 128 12.97 -7.88 2.80
CA SER A 128 11.69 -8.57 2.96
C SER A 128 11.88 -9.93 3.61
N SER A 129 11.03 -10.23 4.60
CA SER A 129 11.05 -11.49 5.33
C SER A 129 9.73 -11.69 6.09
N HIS A 130 9.66 -12.68 6.98
CA HIS A 130 8.53 -12.87 7.88
C HIS A 130 8.58 -11.90 9.07
N THR A 131 7.42 -11.53 9.60
CA THR A 131 7.30 -10.63 10.77
C THR A 131 8.21 -11.03 11.92
N SER A 132 8.27 -12.31 12.28
CA SER A 132 9.10 -12.79 13.39
C SER A 132 10.58 -12.50 13.18
N TYR A 133 11.11 -12.77 11.98
CA TYR A 133 12.50 -12.49 11.64
C TYR A 133 12.80 -10.98 11.60
N LEU A 134 11.88 -10.17 11.08
CA LEU A 134 12.05 -8.73 11.04
C LEU A 134 12.10 -8.13 12.45
N LYS A 135 11.25 -8.60 13.38
CA LYS A 135 11.28 -8.18 14.78
C LYS A 135 12.59 -8.58 15.46
N GLU A 136 13.04 -9.82 15.31
CA GLU A 136 14.33 -10.30 15.84
C GLU A 136 15.49 -9.42 15.34
N ARG A 137 15.52 -9.11 14.02
CA ARG A 137 16.56 -8.25 13.44
C ARG A 137 16.47 -6.80 13.90
N PHE A 138 15.26 -6.29 14.12
CA PHE A 138 15.04 -4.97 14.64
C PHE A 138 15.53 -4.84 16.08
N GLU A 139 15.23 -5.80 16.95
CA GLU A 139 15.74 -5.89 18.31
C GLU A 139 17.27 -6.01 18.34
N ALA A 140 17.85 -6.75 17.41
CA ALA A 140 19.31 -6.85 17.23
C ALA A 140 19.95 -5.59 16.62
N GLY A 141 19.16 -4.57 16.34
CA GLY A 141 19.70 -3.27 15.94
C GLY A 141 19.96 -3.12 14.44
N VAL A 142 19.43 -3.94 13.52
CA VAL A 142 19.82 -3.88 12.09
C VAL A 142 18.91 -3.01 11.22
N PRO A 143 17.58 -3.20 11.10
CA PRO A 143 16.75 -2.27 10.36
C PRO A 143 16.50 -0.97 11.13
N ASP A 144 16.39 0.16 10.39
CA ASP A 144 16.03 1.47 10.95
C ASP A 144 14.51 1.57 11.14
N ILE A 145 13.77 1.00 10.20
CA ILE A 145 12.30 0.92 10.20
C ILE A 145 11.91 -0.51 9.84
N ILE A 146 10.89 -1.05 10.50
CA ILE A 146 10.21 -2.26 10.05
C ILE A 146 8.70 -2.06 10.03
N LEU A 147 8.05 -2.76 9.11
CA LEU A 147 6.63 -3.07 9.20
C LEU A 147 6.47 -4.50 9.70
N THR A 148 5.33 -4.75 10.33
CA THR A 148 4.94 -6.08 10.79
C THR A 148 3.46 -6.30 10.58
N THR A 149 3.04 -7.55 10.51
CA THR A 149 1.64 -7.96 10.55
C THR A 149 1.41 -8.74 11.84
N GLU A 150 0.55 -8.24 12.73
CA GLU A 150 0.35 -8.81 14.05
C GLU A 150 -1.15 -8.81 14.42
N LEU A 151 -1.56 -9.66 15.36
CA LEU A 151 -2.87 -9.50 15.97
C LEU A 151 -2.95 -8.13 16.67
N PRO A 152 -4.06 -7.37 16.56
CA PRO A 152 -4.11 -5.97 17.04
C PRO A 152 -3.75 -5.77 18.52
N LYS A 153 -3.99 -6.79 19.35
CA LYS A 153 -3.66 -6.76 20.79
C LYS A 153 -2.22 -7.16 21.10
N ALA A 154 -1.47 -7.69 20.13
CA ALA A 154 -0.12 -8.22 20.33
C ALA A 154 0.96 -7.25 19.84
N GLY A 155 0.62 -6.28 18.99
CA GLY A 155 1.57 -5.29 18.49
C GLY A 155 1.86 -4.20 19.53
N SER A 156 3.13 -3.80 19.61
CA SER A 156 3.61 -2.71 20.47
C SER A 156 4.17 -1.52 19.70
N GLY A 157 4.17 -1.58 18.38
CA GLY A 157 4.52 -0.46 17.48
C GLY A 157 3.35 0.47 17.20
N ASP A 158 3.58 1.44 16.33
CA ASP A 158 2.53 2.35 15.87
C ASP A 158 1.60 1.60 14.90
N LEU A 159 0.32 1.49 15.25
CA LEU A 159 -0.69 0.83 14.45
C LEU A 159 -1.06 1.71 13.25
N LEU A 160 -0.78 1.24 12.04
CA LEU A 160 -1.08 1.94 10.80
C LEU A 160 -2.50 1.67 10.29
N CYS A 161 -2.91 0.40 10.23
CA CYS A 161 -4.24 -0.02 9.83
C CYS A 161 -4.61 -1.38 10.41
N VAL A 162 -5.89 -1.75 10.32
CA VAL A 162 -6.39 -3.08 10.68
C VAL A 162 -7.18 -3.64 9.50
N GLU A 163 -6.71 -4.76 8.95
CA GLU A 163 -7.29 -5.39 7.79
C GLU A 163 -7.83 -6.80 8.13
N PRO A 164 -8.95 -7.23 7.53
CA PRO A 164 -9.44 -8.58 7.69
C PRO A 164 -8.53 -9.58 6.97
N LEU A 165 -8.27 -10.72 7.60
CA LEU A 165 -7.72 -11.87 6.93
C LEU A 165 -8.85 -12.57 6.16
N VAL A 166 -8.61 -12.96 4.91
CA VAL A 166 -9.61 -13.60 4.03
C VAL A 166 -8.99 -14.76 3.26
N TRP A 167 -9.84 -15.71 2.83
CA TRP A 167 -9.40 -16.82 2.00
C TRP A 167 -9.30 -16.41 0.54
N TYR A 168 -8.20 -16.80 -0.13
CA TYR A 168 -7.95 -16.52 -1.54
C TYR A 168 -7.79 -17.80 -2.36
N CYS A 169 -8.30 -17.76 -3.59
CA CYS A 169 -8.07 -18.72 -4.66
C CYS A 169 -7.75 -17.98 -5.96
N VAL A 170 -7.31 -18.70 -6.98
CA VAL A 170 -7.14 -18.12 -8.32
C VAL A 170 -8.51 -17.78 -8.93
N ASN A 171 -8.57 -16.72 -9.71
CA ASN A 171 -9.78 -16.31 -10.42
C ASN A 171 -10.25 -17.43 -11.36
N GLY A 172 -11.53 -17.84 -11.26
CA GLY A 172 -12.11 -18.97 -12.00
C GLY A 172 -11.72 -20.35 -11.47
N GLY A 173 -10.89 -20.42 -10.42
CA GLY A 173 -10.48 -21.69 -9.80
C GLY A 173 -11.61 -22.41 -9.09
N LYS A 174 -11.41 -23.71 -8.90
CA LYS A 174 -12.40 -24.62 -8.29
C LYS A 174 -11.83 -25.46 -7.14
N VAL A 175 -10.53 -25.33 -6.83
CA VAL A 175 -9.84 -26.12 -5.80
C VAL A 175 -10.51 -25.99 -4.42
N TRP A 176 -11.10 -24.84 -4.11
CA TRP A 176 -11.82 -24.57 -2.87
C TRP A 176 -13.03 -25.48 -2.62
N ARG A 177 -13.52 -26.20 -3.67
CA ARG A 177 -14.60 -27.20 -3.58
C ARG A 177 -14.12 -28.58 -3.14
N ARG A 178 -12.81 -28.81 -3.16
CA ARG A 178 -12.24 -30.13 -2.82
C ARG A 178 -12.27 -30.34 -1.31
N ARG A 179 -12.37 -31.63 -0.94
CA ARG A 179 -12.19 -32.09 0.44
C ARG A 179 -11.36 -33.38 0.42
N PRO A 180 -10.33 -33.50 1.25
CA PRO A 180 -9.78 -32.47 2.14
C PRO A 180 -9.45 -31.19 1.36
N LEU A 181 -9.59 -30.03 2.02
CA LEU A 181 -9.33 -28.71 1.41
C LEU A 181 -7.82 -28.53 1.22
N PRO A 182 -7.34 -28.40 -0.03
CA PRO A 182 -5.91 -28.22 -0.25
C PRO A 182 -5.50 -26.78 0.11
N ILE A 183 -4.58 -26.65 1.06
CA ILE A 183 -4.05 -25.35 1.51
C ILE A 183 -2.55 -25.25 1.25
N SER A 184 -2.06 -24.04 1.08
CA SER A 184 -0.64 -23.76 0.97
C SER A 184 -0.25 -22.56 1.82
N PHE A 185 0.78 -22.74 2.67
CA PHE A 185 1.35 -21.68 3.51
C PHE A 185 2.86 -21.83 3.55
N ASP A 186 3.56 -20.72 3.66
CA ASP A 186 4.95 -20.76 4.11
C ASP A 186 5.00 -21.22 5.59
N ALA A 187 5.99 -22.01 5.94
CA ALA A 187 6.13 -22.57 7.30
C ALA A 187 6.19 -21.49 8.39
N LYS A 188 6.69 -20.29 8.05
CA LYS A 188 6.82 -19.14 8.96
C LYS A 188 5.72 -18.08 8.76
N CYS A 189 4.70 -18.38 7.96
CA CYS A 189 3.58 -17.47 7.72
C CYS A 189 2.80 -17.23 9.02
N ILE A 190 2.65 -15.97 9.41
CA ILE A 190 1.96 -15.61 10.67
C ILE A 190 0.46 -15.94 10.59
N PHE A 191 -0.14 -15.97 9.40
CA PHE A 191 -1.55 -16.25 9.21
C PHE A 191 -1.90 -17.74 9.26
N ARG A 192 -0.88 -18.61 9.09
CA ARG A 192 -1.06 -20.07 9.05
C ARG A 192 -1.83 -20.59 10.27
N GLN A 193 -1.41 -20.21 11.47
CA GLN A 193 -2.05 -20.68 12.71
C GLN A 193 -3.55 -20.28 12.77
N SER A 194 -3.85 -19.04 12.42
CA SER A 194 -5.24 -18.54 12.41
C SER A 194 -6.11 -19.27 11.36
N GLY A 195 -5.55 -19.49 10.17
CA GLY A 195 -6.25 -20.22 9.11
C GLY A 195 -6.56 -21.67 9.49
N LEU A 196 -5.55 -22.39 10.00
CA LEU A 196 -5.72 -23.80 10.42
C LEU A 196 -6.70 -23.92 11.59
N ALA A 197 -6.52 -23.10 12.63
CA ALA A 197 -7.41 -23.13 13.79
C ALA A 197 -8.88 -22.85 13.41
N ALA A 198 -9.12 -21.97 12.44
CA ALA A 198 -10.47 -21.68 11.96
C ALA A 198 -11.09 -22.88 11.22
N LEU A 199 -10.31 -23.57 10.36
CA LEU A 199 -10.78 -24.78 9.67
C LEU A 199 -11.06 -25.91 10.66
N ASP A 200 -10.18 -26.13 11.63
CA ASP A 200 -10.33 -27.15 12.65
C ASP A 200 -11.57 -26.91 13.53
N ALA A 201 -11.84 -25.64 13.89
CA ALA A 201 -13.01 -25.27 14.69
C ALA A 201 -14.35 -25.59 14.00
N GLU A 202 -14.40 -25.47 12.66
CA GLU A 202 -15.58 -25.79 11.85
C GLU A 202 -15.57 -27.26 11.36
N GLY A 203 -14.58 -28.05 11.76
CA GLY A 203 -14.46 -29.45 11.34
C GLY A 203 -14.24 -29.63 9.83
N ILE A 204 -13.68 -28.65 9.16
CA ILE A 204 -13.41 -28.73 7.71
C ILE A 204 -12.10 -29.48 7.50
N PRO A 205 -12.13 -30.68 6.87
CA PRO A 205 -10.92 -31.44 6.60
C PRO A 205 -10.04 -30.70 5.60
N TRP A 206 -8.78 -30.56 5.92
CA TRP A 206 -7.77 -29.90 5.10
C TRP A 206 -6.49 -30.73 4.97
N GLU A 207 -5.69 -30.45 3.95
CA GLU A 207 -4.39 -31.05 3.72
C GLU A 207 -3.41 -30.01 3.17
N TYR A 208 -2.12 -30.18 3.44
CA TYR A 208 -1.11 -29.38 2.74
C TYR A 208 -0.99 -29.86 1.30
N ALA A 209 -1.30 -28.98 0.35
CA ALA A 209 -1.09 -29.27 -1.06
C ALA A 209 0.38 -29.38 -1.42
N VAL A 210 1.24 -28.64 -0.68
CA VAL A 210 2.66 -28.54 -0.97
C VAL A 210 3.44 -28.21 0.31
N ASP A 211 4.58 -28.82 0.46
CA ASP A 211 5.62 -28.43 1.40
C ASP A 211 6.65 -27.56 0.65
N SER A 212 6.48 -26.25 0.73
CA SER A 212 7.40 -25.32 0.08
C SER A 212 7.79 -24.18 1.02
N THR A 213 9.02 -23.71 0.86
CA THR A 213 9.54 -22.55 1.57
C THR A 213 9.66 -21.38 0.60
N GLY A 214 9.09 -20.23 0.98
CA GLY A 214 9.18 -18.98 0.24
C GLY A 214 7.90 -18.56 -0.47
N PHE A 215 7.60 -17.27 -0.35
CA PHE A 215 6.39 -16.63 -0.82
C PHE A 215 6.09 -16.90 -2.32
N THR A 216 7.11 -16.83 -3.18
CA THR A 216 6.95 -17.04 -4.62
C THR A 216 6.56 -18.48 -4.96
N ALA A 217 7.14 -19.45 -4.25
CA ALA A 217 6.85 -20.86 -4.50
C ALA A 217 5.41 -21.20 -4.13
N PHE A 218 4.96 -20.90 -2.91
CA PHE A 218 3.59 -21.23 -2.53
C PHE A 218 2.54 -20.46 -3.34
N SER A 219 2.82 -19.22 -3.75
CA SER A 219 1.88 -18.44 -4.56
C SER A 219 1.64 -19.06 -5.95
N ALA A 220 2.62 -19.76 -6.52
CA ALA A 220 2.45 -20.46 -7.78
C ALA A 220 1.39 -21.57 -7.70
N PHE A 221 1.28 -22.26 -6.55
CA PHE A 221 0.26 -23.31 -6.35
C PHE A 221 -1.15 -22.74 -6.26
N ILE A 222 -1.31 -21.54 -5.69
CA ILE A 222 -2.61 -20.86 -5.66
C ILE A 222 -3.02 -20.46 -7.08
N SER A 223 -2.08 -19.83 -7.84
CA SER A 223 -2.31 -19.41 -9.23
C SER A 223 -2.55 -20.58 -10.18
N ALA A 224 -2.06 -21.78 -9.84
CA ALA A 224 -2.28 -23.02 -10.61
C ALA A 224 -3.57 -23.76 -10.23
N ASP A 225 -4.44 -23.23 -9.37
CA ASP A 225 -5.64 -23.90 -8.84
C ASP A 225 -5.36 -25.24 -8.13
N ILE A 226 -4.25 -25.30 -7.39
CA ILE A 226 -3.83 -26.49 -6.65
C ILE A 226 -4.14 -26.34 -5.15
N ALA A 227 -4.10 -25.13 -4.62
CA ALA A 227 -4.36 -24.83 -3.22
C ALA A 227 -5.07 -23.49 -3.04
N ILE A 228 -5.59 -23.27 -1.82
CA ILE A 228 -6.00 -21.93 -1.35
C ILE A 228 -5.09 -21.45 -0.24
N VAL A 229 -5.20 -20.16 0.10
CA VAL A 229 -4.42 -19.51 1.16
C VAL A 229 -5.28 -18.49 1.87
N CYS A 230 -4.94 -18.11 3.11
CA CYS A 230 -5.46 -16.88 3.70
C CYS A 230 -4.38 -15.80 3.74
N ALA A 231 -4.78 -14.58 3.40
CA ALA A 231 -3.94 -13.39 3.38
C ALA A 231 -4.76 -12.15 3.76
N LEU A 232 -4.08 -11.03 4.03
CA LEU A 232 -4.77 -9.76 4.30
C LEU A 232 -5.54 -9.29 3.07
N ARG A 233 -6.74 -8.75 3.30
CA ARG A 233 -7.52 -8.15 2.22
C ARG A 233 -6.74 -6.98 1.59
N GLY A 234 -6.69 -6.95 0.26
CA GLY A 234 -5.97 -5.92 -0.48
C GLY A 234 -4.50 -6.23 -0.74
N SER A 235 -3.93 -7.29 -0.16
CA SER A 235 -2.53 -7.70 -0.39
C SER A 235 -2.37 -8.82 -1.43
N GLN A 236 -3.48 -9.26 -2.03
CA GLN A 236 -3.48 -10.36 -2.98
C GLN A 236 -2.80 -10.02 -4.31
N ARG A 237 -2.38 -11.06 -5.02
CA ARG A 237 -1.97 -10.95 -6.42
C ARG A 237 -3.17 -10.62 -7.31
N SER A 238 -2.91 -10.06 -8.48
CA SER A 238 -3.96 -9.66 -9.44
C SER A 238 -4.77 -10.82 -9.99
N ASP A 239 -4.22 -12.03 -9.98
CA ASP A 239 -4.86 -13.26 -10.43
C ASP A 239 -5.66 -13.97 -9.33
N TRP A 240 -5.64 -13.46 -8.08
CA TRP A 240 -6.37 -14.04 -6.95
C TRP A 240 -7.65 -13.27 -6.64
N ILE A 241 -8.67 -14.01 -6.25
CA ILE A 241 -9.95 -13.48 -5.75
C ILE A 241 -10.25 -14.06 -4.36
N GLU A 242 -11.06 -13.36 -3.59
CA GLU A 242 -11.61 -13.94 -2.36
C GLU A 242 -12.42 -15.18 -2.72
N VAL A 243 -12.24 -16.25 -1.93
CA VAL A 243 -13.01 -17.49 -2.12
C VAL A 243 -14.49 -17.17 -1.99
N PRO A 244 -15.35 -17.65 -2.92
CA PRO A 244 -16.78 -17.36 -2.88
C PRO A 244 -17.43 -17.79 -1.56
N ALA A 245 -18.43 -17.04 -1.08
CA ALA A 245 -19.12 -17.31 0.18
C ALA A 245 -19.78 -18.71 0.21
N GLU A 246 -20.16 -19.24 -0.97
CA GLU A 246 -20.71 -20.59 -1.13
C GLU A 246 -19.76 -21.72 -0.71
N ALA A 247 -18.46 -21.42 -0.58
CA ALA A 247 -17.46 -22.38 -0.10
C ALA A 247 -17.66 -22.77 1.38
N GLY A 248 -18.40 -21.95 2.14
CA GLY A 248 -18.66 -22.20 3.55
C GLY A 248 -17.40 -22.17 4.42
N LEU A 249 -16.37 -21.40 4.03
CA LEU A 249 -15.15 -21.29 4.81
C LEU A 249 -15.34 -20.35 6.00
N PRO A 250 -14.68 -20.63 7.13
CA PRO A 250 -14.81 -19.84 8.36
C PRO A 250 -14.30 -18.41 8.19
N ALA A 251 -14.92 -17.51 8.96
CA ALA A 251 -14.42 -16.16 9.13
C ALA A 251 -13.06 -16.18 9.85
N LEU A 252 -12.18 -15.29 9.45
CA LEU A 252 -10.84 -15.19 9.97
C LEU A 252 -10.65 -13.90 10.82
N PRO A 253 -9.70 -13.87 11.75
CA PRO A 253 -9.43 -12.69 12.55
C PRO A 253 -8.91 -11.52 11.71
N LYS A 254 -8.96 -10.32 12.30
CA LYS A 254 -8.30 -9.15 11.73
C LYS A 254 -6.85 -9.08 12.22
N TYR A 255 -5.98 -8.57 11.36
CA TYR A 255 -4.59 -8.28 11.69
C TYR A 255 -4.30 -6.80 11.54
N GLY A 256 -3.42 -6.28 12.39
CA GLY A 256 -2.87 -4.94 12.31
C GLY A 256 -1.58 -4.92 11.51
N VAL A 257 -1.38 -3.88 10.73
CA VAL A 257 -0.07 -3.51 10.20
C VAL A 257 0.53 -2.50 11.17
N PHE A 258 1.70 -2.79 11.70
CA PHE A 258 2.39 -1.94 12.66
C PHE A 258 3.71 -1.45 12.10
N GLN A 259 4.08 -0.23 12.48
CA GLN A 259 5.37 0.38 12.19
C GLN A 259 6.21 0.45 13.45
N TYR A 260 7.48 0.11 13.32
CA TYR A 260 8.50 0.27 14.37
C TYR A 260 9.65 1.09 13.80
N VAL A 261 9.97 2.18 14.45
CA VAL A 261 11.08 3.07 14.09
C VAL A 261 12.07 3.07 15.24
N ARG A 262 13.35 2.88 14.93
CA ARG A 262 14.40 2.86 15.95
C ARG A 262 14.67 4.27 16.48
N ASP A 263 14.79 4.41 17.80
CA ASP A 263 14.99 5.71 18.44
C ASP A 263 16.29 6.42 18.00
N ASN A 264 17.37 5.67 17.82
CA ASN A 264 18.66 6.21 17.38
C ASN A 264 18.74 6.49 15.86
N ALA A 265 17.79 6.02 15.09
CA ALA A 265 17.67 6.25 13.65
C ALA A 265 16.76 7.45 13.30
N ARG A 266 16.32 8.22 14.29
CA ARG A 266 15.42 9.38 14.09
C ARG A 266 16.17 10.58 13.48
N ASN A 267 16.84 10.36 12.37
CA ASN A 267 17.31 11.46 11.50
C ASN A 267 16.19 11.84 10.53
N THR A 268 16.29 13.01 9.92
CA THR A 268 15.23 13.53 9.04
C THR A 268 14.80 12.56 7.94
N PRO A 269 15.68 11.88 7.18
CA PRO A 269 15.22 10.95 6.14
C PRO A 269 14.49 9.73 6.67
N VAL A 270 14.85 9.20 7.84
CA VAL A 270 14.16 8.07 8.47
C VAL A 270 12.76 8.50 8.93
N GLN A 271 12.65 9.69 9.55
CA GLN A 271 11.35 10.23 9.98
C GLN A 271 10.43 10.51 8.81
N GLU A 272 10.96 11.06 7.70
CA GLU A 272 10.17 11.30 6.49
C GLU A 272 9.69 9.99 5.85
N LEU A 273 10.55 8.97 5.77
CA LEU A 273 10.12 7.67 5.29
C LEU A 273 9.02 7.07 6.18
N ALA A 274 9.16 7.18 7.49
CA ALA A 274 8.14 6.73 8.45
C ALA A 274 6.82 7.48 8.28
N ALA A 275 6.84 8.80 8.11
CA ALA A 275 5.66 9.61 7.86
C ALA A 275 4.98 9.30 6.51
N MET A 276 5.76 9.03 5.45
CA MET A 276 5.23 8.59 4.15
C MET A 276 4.54 7.23 4.25
N ILE A 277 5.11 6.31 5.04
CA ILE A 277 4.49 5.00 5.32
C ILE A 277 3.15 5.21 6.03
N GLU A 278 3.13 5.98 7.13
CA GLU A 278 1.90 6.28 7.87
C GLU A 278 0.82 6.90 6.99
N ALA A 279 1.18 7.89 6.16
CA ALA A 279 0.25 8.52 5.23
C ALA A 279 -0.32 7.54 4.18
N ALA A 280 0.49 6.61 3.67
CA ALA A 280 0.06 5.62 2.69
C ALA A 280 -0.94 4.61 3.26
N TYR A 281 -0.77 4.19 4.50
CA TYR A 281 -1.66 3.23 5.17
C TYR A 281 -2.88 3.89 5.82
N SER A 282 -2.87 5.20 6.07
CA SER A 282 -4.03 5.94 6.58
C SER A 282 -5.14 6.15 5.54
N GLN A 283 -4.87 5.87 4.27
CA GLN A 283 -5.88 5.92 3.21
C GLN A 283 -6.60 4.58 3.14
N PRO A 284 -7.95 4.54 3.12
CA PRO A 284 -8.66 3.29 2.94
C PRO A 284 -8.23 2.65 1.62
N SER A 285 -7.85 1.37 1.69
CA SER A 285 -7.52 0.57 0.52
C SER A 285 -8.67 0.65 -0.48
N SER A 286 -8.43 1.17 -1.68
CA SER A 286 -9.48 1.25 -2.69
C SER A 286 -9.90 -0.18 -3.05
N PRO A 287 -11.20 -0.53 -3.04
CA PRO A 287 -11.66 -1.87 -3.36
C PRO A 287 -11.37 -2.29 -4.82
N ASN A 288 -10.88 -1.37 -5.64
CA ASN A 288 -10.49 -1.57 -7.04
C ASN A 288 -9.00 -1.27 -7.26
N GLY A 289 -8.14 -1.64 -6.32
CA GLY A 289 -6.69 -1.60 -6.56
C GLY A 289 -6.37 -2.43 -7.81
N LYS A 290 -6.15 -1.76 -8.94
CA LYS A 290 -5.66 -2.40 -10.15
C LYS A 290 -4.33 -3.07 -9.81
N GLY A 291 -4.30 -4.38 -9.96
CA GLY A 291 -3.13 -5.18 -9.65
C GLY A 291 -1.93 -4.86 -10.54
N PRO A 292 -0.77 -5.46 -10.27
CA PRO A 292 0.51 -5.15 -10.94
C PRO A 292 0.55 -5.35 -12.47
N ALA A 293 -0.49 -5.88 -13.11
CA ALA A 293 -0.53 -6.09 -14.56
C ALA A 293 -0.43 -4.81 -15.40
N GLU A 294 -0.73 -3.63 -14.84
CA GLU A 294 -0.54 -2.34 -15.55
C GLU A 294 0.86 -1.72 -15.33
N TRP A 295 1.75 -2.39 -14.60
CA TRP A 295 3.08 -1.88 -14.28
C TRP A 295 4.16 -2.39 -15.24
N TRP A 296 3.87 -3.47 -15.98
CA TRP A 296 4.73 -4.03 -17.00
C TRP A 296 4.11 -3.67 -18.34
N GLY A 297 4.49 -2.50 -18.87
CA GLY A 297 4.18 -2.14 -20.24
C GLY A 297 4.65 -3.26 -21.17
N THR A 298 3.72 -3.80 -21.93
CA THR A 298 4.05 -4.62 -23.10
C THR A 298 4.55 -3.66 -24.16
N ASP A 299 5.86 -3.57 -24.33
CA ASP A 299 6.46 -3.19 -25.61
C ASP A 299 6.56 -4.43 -26.50
#